data_ec8841087ca457aa7fded1aaba7e7704
#
_entry.id   ec8841087ca457aa7fded1aaba7e7704
#
_cell.length_a   1.000
_cell.length_b   1.000
_cell.length_c   1.000
_cell.angle_alpha   90.00
_cell.angle_beta   90.00
_cell.angle_gamma   90.00
#
_symmetry.space_group_name_H-M   'P 1'
#
loop_
_entity.id
_entity.type
_entity.pdbx_description
1 polymer ?
#
loop_
_entity_poly.entity_id
_entity_poly.type
_entity_poly.pdbx_seq_one_letter_code
_entity_poly.pdbx_strand_id
1 'polypeptide(L)'
;MRAAATALFAQQGYRATGVRDIADALGIGPTSIYSHIKTKAELLHEIVIETLDALLAMQHDAIASSDDVVEQLRRVAESQLRFLVEHQQESLIAIREFLWAEGDALSAILERRRRYRAAFEELIAEGVVRGRMAVANPKIAAFSIIEMAEGVPRWFRAGGDMSINQLAYLYGEFALRIAGVYNVSAPPAK
;
A
#
# COMPACT_ATOMS: atom_id res chain seq x y z
N MET A 1 2.22 -18.34 13.13
CA MET A 1 2.85 -18.74 11.87
C MET A 1 2.89 -17.60 10.87
N ARG A 2 1.74 -17.05 10.42
CA ARG A 2 1.69 -15.92 9.49
C ARG A 2 2.56 -14.75 9.98
N ALA A 3 2.43 -14.30 11.23
CA ALA A 3 3.23 -13.20 11.78
C ALA A 3 4.76 -13.46 11.69
N ALA A 4 5.22 -14.70 11.95
CA ALA A 4 6.62 -15.06 11.81
C ALA A 4 7.07 -15.04 10.34
N ALA A 5 6.24 -15.56 9.42
CA ALA A 5 6.52 -15.49 7.98
C ALA A 5 6.57 -14.04 7.49
N THR A 6 5.60 -13.19 7.89
CA THR A 6 5.57 -11.76 7.57
C THR A 6 6.86 -11.07 8.03
N ALA A 7 7.27 -11.26 9.28
CA ALA A 7 8.51 -10.66 9.80
C ALA A 7 9.74 -11.10 8.99
N LEU A 8 9.88 -12.38 8.71
CA LEU A 8 11.02 -12.92 7.95
C LEU A 8 11.00 -12.46 6.48
N PHE A 9 9.84 -12.49 5.81
CA PHE A 9 9.73 -12.02 4.43
C PHE A 9 10.03 -10.53 4.30
N ALA A 10 9.56 -9.71 5.24
CA ALA A 10 9.84 -8.28 5.24
C ALA A 10 11.32 -7.97 5.50
N GLN A 11 11.99 -8.73 6.40
CA GLN A 11 13.36 -8.49 6.82
C GLN A 11 14.39 -8.98 5.81
N GLN A 12 14.30 -10.23 5.36
CA GLN A 12 15.33 -10.87 4.52
C GLN A 12 14.85 -11.23 3.11
N GLY A 13 13.56 -11.02 2.81
CA GLY A 13 12.92 -11.32 1.53
C GLY A 13 12.36 -12.74 1.44
N TYR A 14 11.36 -12.91 0.57
CA TYR A 14 10.70 -14.20 0.37
C TYR A 14 11.66 -15.31 -0.05
N ARG A 15 12.54 -15.05 -1.03
CA ARG A 15 13.45 -16.10 -1.56
C ARG A 15 14.46 -16.60 -0.53
N ALA A 16 14.97 -15.69 0.29
CA ALA A 16 15.98 -16.04 1.30
C ALA A 16 15.36 -16.73 2.54
N THR A 17 14.03 -16.68 2.72
CA THR A 17 13.35 -17.32 3.84
C THR A 17 12.98 -18.76 3.51
N GLY A 18 13.49 -19.72 4.29
CA GLY A 18 13.10 -21.12 4.22
C GLY A 18 11.94 -21.46 5.16
N VAL A 19 11.25 -22.57 4.90
CA VAL A 19 10.21 -23.09 5.82
C VAL A 19 10.80 -23.42 7.19
N ARG A 20 12.07 -23.84 7.24
CA ARG A 20 12.80 -24.10 8.50
C ARG A 20 12.99 -22.82 9.32
N ASP A 21 13.33 -21.70 8.67
CA ASP A 21 13.49 -20.42 9.39
C ASP A 21 12.18 -20.00 10.06
N ILE A 22 11.04 -20.26 9.41
CA ILE A 22 9.72 -20.00 9.99
C ILE A 22 9.44 -20.94 11.17
N ALA A 23 9.81 -22.22 11.08
CA ALA A 23 9.68 -23.18 12.17
C ALA A 23 10.54 -22.77 13.39
N ASP A 24 11.79 -22.42 13.15
CA ASP A 24 12.72 -21.98 14.18
C ASP A 24 12.24 -20.69 14.88
N ALA A 25 11.71 -19.72 14.12
CA ALA A 25 11.13 -18.51 14.68
C ALA A 25 9.88 -18.77 15.55
N LEU A 26 9.20 -19.90 15.34
CA LEU A 26 8.04 -20.34 16.13
C LEU A 26 8.42 -21.28 17.28
N GLY A 27 9.65 -21.73 17.35
CA GLY A 27 10.09 -22.74 18.33
C GLY A 27 9.46 -24.12 18.13
N ILE A 28 9.05 -24.46 16.88
CA ILE A 28 8.42 -25.74 16.54
C ILE A 28 9.34 -26.59 15.67
N GLY A 29 9.25 -27.92 15.85
CA GLY A 29 10.06 -28.85 15.06
C GLY A 29 9.67 -28.81 13.57
N PRO A 30 10.64 -29.08 12.66
CA PRO A 30 10.43 -29.02 11.20
C PRO A 30 9.25 -29.88 10.73
N THR A 31 9.01 -31.02 11.36
CA THR A 31 7.90 -31.94 11.02
C THR A 31 6.52 -31.34 11.38
N SER A 32 6.43 -30.58 12.47
CA SER A 32 5.20 -29.96 12.93
C SER A 32 4.75 -28.82 12.01
N ILE A 33 5.68 -28.13 11.36
CA ILE A 33 5.32 -27.02 10.47
C ILE A 33 4.56 -27.51 9.24
N TYR A 34 4.93 -28.66 8.66
CA TYR A 34 4.28 -29.23 7.48
C TYR A 34 2.85 -29.72 7.73
N SER A 35 2.43 -29.93 8.98
CA SER A 35 1.04 -30.23 9.33
C SER A 35 0.14 -28.99 9.40
N HIS A 36 0.74 -27.78 9.41
CA HIS A 36 0.04 -26.52 9.60
C HIS A 36 0.23 -25.50 8.47
N ILE A 37 1.21 -25.69 7.59
CA ILE A 37 1.44 -24.87 6.40
C ILE A 37 1.25 -25.72 5.17
N LYS A 38 0.38 -25.29 4.26
CA LYS A 38 0.29 -25.91 2.96
C LYS A 38 1.60 -25.70 2.18
N THR A 39 1.98 -24.45 1.93
CA THR A 39 3.27 -24.09 1.30
C THR A 39 3.72 -22.68 1.68
N LYS A 40 5.02 -22.38 1.53
CA LYS A 40 5.56 -21.02 1.68
C LYS A 40 4.93 -20.05 0.70
N ALA A 41 4.61 -20.51 -0.51
CA ALA A 41 3.96 -19.73 -1.55
C ALA A 41 2.54 -19.32 -1.14
N GLU A 42 1.75 -20.22 -0.54
CA GLU A 42 0.41 -19.90 -0.04
C GLU A 42 0.46 -18.82 1.05
N LEU A 43 1.43 -18.85 1.96
CA LEU A 43 1.61 -17.80 2.95
C LEU A 43 1.91 -16.43 2.30
N LEU A 44 2.77 -16.41 1.28
CA LEU A 44 3.03 -15.19 0.52
C LEU A 44 1.74 -14.66 -0.12
N HIS A 45 1.00 -15.53 -0.80
CA HIS A 45 -0.26 -15.17 -1.47
C HIS A 45 -1.28 -14.60 -0.48
N GLU A 46 -1.48 -15.25 0.67
CA GLU A 46 -2.39 -14.78 1.71
C GLU A 46 -2.00 -13.38 2.21
N ILE A 47 -0.71 -13.17 2.53
CA ILE A 47 -0.22 -11.88 3.00
C ILE A 47 -0.47 -10.79 1.95
N VAL A 48 -0.10 -11.04 0.68
CA VAL A 48 -0.22 -10.04 -0.39
C VAL A 48 -1.68 -9.75 -0.72
N ILE A 49 -2.53 -10.77 -0.86
CA ILE A 49 -3.94 -10.61 -1.22
C ILE A 49 -4.68 -9.86 -0.11
N GLU A 50 -4.53 -10.24 1.14
CA GLU A 50 -5.18 -9.56 2.27
C GLU A 50 -4.72 -8.11 2.41
N THR A 51 -3.44 -7.83 2.19
CA THR A 51 -2.91 -6.46 2.20
C THR A 51 -3.54 -5.62 1.09
N LEU A 52 -3.66 -6.16 -0.12
CA LEU A 52 -4.28 -5.46 -1.24
C LEU A 52 -5.80 -5.30 -1.07
N ASP A 53 -6.48 -6.29 -0.51
CA ASP A 53 -7.92 -6.17 -0.20
C ASP A 53 -8.18 -5.11 0.87
N ALA A 54 -7.34 -5.03 1.90
CA ALA A 54 -7.43 -3.98 2.92
C ALA A 54 -7.13 -2.59 2.33
N LEU A 55 -6.15 -2.47 1.43
CA LEU A 55 -5.87 -1.22 0.68
C LEU A 55 -7.07 -0.80 -0.17
N LEU A 56 -7.71 -1.73 -0.88
CA LEU A 56 -8.90 -1.44 -1.69
C LEU A 56 -10.08 -0.99 -0.84
N ALA A 57 -10.31 -1.63 0.30
CA ALA A 57 -11.36 -1.24 1.24
C ALA A 57 -11.11 0.19 1.79
N MET A 58 -9.91 0.45 2.29
CA MET A 58 -9.51 1.77 2.77
C MET A 58 -9.69 2.86 1.70
N GLN A 59 -9.28 2.59 0.44
CA GLN A 59 -9.43 3.50 -0.67
C GLN A 59 -10.91 3.81 -0.95
N HIS A 60 -11.75 2.79 -0.99
CA HIS A 60 -13.20 2.94 -1.16
C HIS A 60 -13.81 3.84 -0.09
N ASP A 61 -13.49 3.58 1.18
CA ASP A 61 -14.01 4.34 2.33
C ASP A 61 -13.54 5.80 2.29
N ALA A 62 -12.27 6.03 1.92
CA ALA A 62 -11.72 7.37 1.80
C ALA A 62 -12.41 8.18 0.68
N ILE A 63 -12.68 7.56 -0.48
CA ILE A 63 -13.44 8.18 -1.58
C ILE A 63 -14.87 8.47 -1.14
N ALA A 64 -15.55 7.52 -0.51
CA ALA A 64 -16.94 7.65 -0.07
C ALA A 64 -17.14 8.69 1.04
N SER A 65 -16.07 9.13 1.71
CA SER A 65 -16.12 10.04 2.85
C SER A 65 -16.33 11.51 2.50
N SER A 66 -16.38 11.88 1.20
CA SER A 66 -16.59 13.26 0.73
C SER A 66 -17.22 13.27 -0.67
N ASP A 67 -17.98 14.31 -1.00
CA ASP A 67 -18.51 14.58 -2.34
C ASP A 67 -17.59 15.52 -3.16
N ASP A 68 -16.61 16.15 -2.53
CA ASP A 68 -15.62 17.01 -3.21
C ASP A 68 -14.43 16.16 -3.71
N VAL A 69 -14.26 16.12 -5.02
CA VAL A 69 -13.24 15.31 -5.71
C VAL A 69 -11.80 15.67 -5.28
N VAL A 70 -11.54 16.92 -4.90
CA VAL A 70 -10.22 17.36 -4.41
C VAL A 70 -9.97 16.80 -3.02
N GLU A 71 -10.99 16.87 -2.16
CA GLU A 71 -10.92 16.32 -0.80
C GLU A 71 -10.86 14.78 -0.83
N GLN A 72 -11.56 14.12 -1.76
CA GLN A 72 -11.45 12.67 -1.98
C GLN A 72 -10.00 12.28 -2.29
N LEU A 73 -9.34 12.97 -3.24
CA LEU A 73 -7.95 12.70 -3.58
C LEU A 73 -7.01 12.91 -2.39
N ARG A 74 -7.20 13.99 -1.63
CA ARG A 74 -6.43 14.25 -0.41
C ARG A 74 -6.55 13.08 0.57
N ARG A 75 -7.78 12.70 0.91
CA ARG A 75 -8.08 11.64 1.89
C ARG A 75 -7.54 10.29 1.47
N VAL A 76 -7.68 9.94 0.19
CA VAL A 76 -7.13 8.68 -0.34
C VAL A 76 -5.61 8.66 -0.21
N ALA A 77 -4.91 9.72 -0.59
CA ALA A 77 -3.45 9.80 -0.50
C ALA A 77 -2.96 9.76 0.95
N GLU A 78 -3.62 10.48 1.86
CA GLU A 78 -3.31 10.45 3.29
C GLU A 78 -3.55 9.08 3.91
N SER A 79 -4.70 8.46 3.62
CA SER A 79 -5.06 7.13 4.14
C SER A 79 -4.15 6.05 3.58
N GLN A 80 -3.76 6.14 2.30
CA GLN A 80 -2.76 5.25 1.71
C GLN A 80 -1.45 5.30 2.50
N LEU A 81 -0.94 6.49 2.78
CA LEU A 81 0.31 6.61 3.52
C LEU A 81 0.21 6.04 4.92
N ARG A 82 -0.87 6.37 5.66
CA ARG A 82 -1.08 5.81 7.01
C ARG A 82 -1.10 4.28 6.96
N PHE A 83 -1.88 3.71 6.05
CA PHE A 83 -1.97 2.27 5.88
C PHE A 83 -0.59 1.63 5.61
N LEU A 84 0.16 2.17 4.66
CA LEU A 84 1.47 1.63 4.28
C LEU A 84 2.49 1.65 5.43
N VAL A 85 2.38 2.61 6.33
CA VAL A 85 3.27 2.75 7.50
C VAL A 85 2.78 1.91 8.68
N GLU A 86 1.48 1.90 8.96
CA GLU A 86 0.88 1.10 10.04
C GLU A 86 1.00 -0.40 9.79
N HIS A 87 0.94 -0.82 8.52
CA HIS A 87 1.15 -2.19 8.04
C HIS A 87 2.47 -2.33 7.29
N GLN A 88 3.55 -1.79 7.88
CA GLN A 88 4.84 -1.64 7.18
C GLN A 88 5.38 -2.94 6.60
N GLN A 89 5.34 -4.03 7.37
CA GLN A 89 5.91 -5.33 6.95
C GLN A 89 5.09 -5.93 5.80
N GLU A 90 3.78 -5.98 5.94
CA GLU A 90 2.86 -6.49 4.92
C GLU A 90 2.95 -5.65 3.64
N SER A 91 3.02 -4.33 3.77
CA SER A 91 3.18 -3.39 2.65
C SER A 91 4.49 -3.63 1.90
N LEU A 92 5.60 -3.80 2.61
CA LEU A 92 6.90 -4.12 1.98
C LEU A 92 6.83 -5.44 1.18
N ILE A 93 6.15 -6.45 1.72
CA ILE A 93 5.96 -7.73 1.03
C ILE A 93 5.07 -7.55 -0.20
N ALA A 94 3.94 -6.86 -0.07
CA ALA A 94 3.00 -6.63 -1.17
C ALA A 94 3.61 -5.76 -2.30
N ILE A 95 4.55 -4.87 -1.98
CA ILE A 95 5.23 -4.02 -2.96
C ILE A 95 6.38 -4.77 -3.65
N ARG A 96 7.14 -5.61 -2.93
CA ARG A 96 8.41 -6.16 -3.40
C ARG A 96 8.35 -7.62 -3.81
N GLU A 97 7.59 -8.43 -3.07
CA GLU A 97 7.68 -9.88 -3.17
C GLU A 97 6.56 -10.50 -4.01
N PHE A 98 5.54 -9.72 -4.42
CA PHE A 98 4.41 -10.23 -5.21
C PHE A 98 4.82 -10.85 -6.55
N LEU A 99 5.97 -10.48 -7.11
CA LEU A 99 6.50 -11.03 -8.36
C LEU A 99 6.92 -12.51 -8.24
N TRP A 100 7.01 -13.04 -7.02
CA TRP A 100 7.25 -14.46 -6.78
C TRP A 100 5.97 -15.30 -6.73
N ALA A 101 4.81 -14.66 -6.86
CA ALA A 101 3.54 -15.36 -7.06
C ALA A 101 3.45 -15.90 -8.49
N GLU A 102 2.78 -17.03 -8.67
CA GLU A 102 2.63 -17.70 -9.96
C GLU A 102 1.15 -18.07 -10.21
N GLY A 103 0.82 -18.36 -11.46
CA GLY A 103 -0.49 -18.87 -11.85
C GLY A 103 -1.65 -17.96 -11.45
N ASP A 104 -2.71 -18.57 -10.93
CA ASP A 104 -3.96 -17.88 -10.55
C ASP A 104 -3.74 -16.84 -9.44
N ALA A 105 -2.81 -17.12 -8.53
CA ALA A 105 -2.47 -16.18 -7.44
C ALA A 105 -1.84 -14.90 -7.99
N LEU A 106 -0.90 -14.99 -8.92
CA LEU A 106 -0.34 -13.80 -9.58
C LEU A 106 -1.42 -13.02 -10.32
N SER A 107 -2.29 -13.72 -11.04
CA SER A 107 -3.41 -13.09 -11.75
C SER A 107 -4.34 -12.33 -10.81
N ALA A 108 -4.69 -12.92 -9.67
CA ALA A 108 -5.51 -12.30 -8.64
C ALA A 108 -4.85 -11.07 -8.00
N ILE A 109 -3.53 -11.11 -7.78
CA ILE A 109 -2.74 -9.99 -7.26
C ILE A 109 -2.71 -8.84 -8.27
N LEU A 110 -2.40 -9.14 -9.54
CA LEU A 110 -2.32 -8.13 -10.60
C LEU A 110 -3.67 -7.44 -10.84
N GLU A 111 -4.78 -8.18 -10.75
CA GLU A 111 -6.13 -7.61 -10.86
C GLU A 111 -6.41 -6.61 -9.73
N ARG A 112 -6.07 -6.93 -8.48
CA ARG A 112 -6.23 -6.01 -7.34
C ARG A 112 -5.39 -4.75 -7.49
N ARG A 113 -4.14 -4.89 -7.91
CA ARG A 113 -3.26 -3.75 -8.18
C ARG A 113 -3.80 -2.88 -9.33
N ARG A 114 -4.40 -3.50 -10.36
CA ARG A 114 -5.05 -2.78 -11.46
C ARG A 114 -6.24 -1.97 -10.96
N ARG A 115 -7.13 -2.60 -10.16
CA ARG A 115 -8.31 -1.93 -9.57
C ARG A 115 -7.90 -0.77 -8.66
N TYR A 116 -6.90 -0.98 -7.82
CA TYR A 116 -6.38 0.06 -6.93
C TYR A 116 -5.90 1.29 -7.70
N ARG A 117 -5.14 1.08 -8.78
CA ARG A 117 -4.66 2.15 -9.65
C ARG A 117 -5.78 2.82 -10.43
N ALA A 118 -6.72 2.03 -10.96
CA ALA A 118 -7.86 2.55 -11.73
C ALA A 118 -8.70 3.54 -10.92
N ALA A 119 -8.94 3.29 -9.65
CA ALA A 119 -9.71 4.21 -8.79
C ALA A 119 -9.02 5.58 -8.61
N PHE A 120 -7.68 5.63 -8.50
CA PHE A 120 -6.96 6.91 -8.52
C PHE A 120 -7.06 7.62 -9.88
N GLU A 121 -6.90 6.87 -10.98
CA GLU A 121 -6.99 7.41 -12.33
C GLU A 121 -8.37 7.99 -12.60
N GLU A 122 -9.43 7.27 -12.27
CA GLU A 122 -10.83 7.69 -12.42
C GLU A 122 -11.13 8.95 -11.60
N LEU A 123 -10.69 8.98 -10.34
CA LEU A 123 -10.85 10.14 -9.46
C LEU A 123 -10.16 11.40 -10.01
N ILE A 124 -8.94 11.27 -10.51
CA ILE A 124 -8.20 12.39 -11.10
C ILE A 124 -8.86 12.82 -12.42
N ALA A 125 -9.28 11.86 -13.27
CA ALA A 125 -9.96 12.15 -14.53
C ALA A 125 -11.29 12.91 -14.29
N GLU A 126 -12.05 12.49 -13.29
CA GLU A 126 -13.27 13.20 -12.87
C GLU A 126 -12.96 14.62 -12.38
N GLY A 127 -11.88 14.79 -11.61
CA GLY A 127 -11.42 16.11 -11.18
C GLY A 127 -11.08 17.04 -12.34
N VAL A 128 -10.47 16.51 -13.39
CA VAL A 128 -10.17 17.25 -14.64
C VAL A 128 -11.46 17.63 -15.36
N VAL A 129 -12.40 16.69 -15.52
CA VAL A 129 -13.70 16.96 -16.16
C VAL A 129 -14.49 18.04 -15.42
N ARG A 130 -14.44 18.02 -14.09
CA ARG A 130 -15.09 19.05 -13.25
C ARG A 130 -14.33 20.38 -13.18
N GLY A 131 -13.17 20.51 -13.85
CA GLY A 131 -12.33 21.71 -13.82
C GLY A 131 -11.68 21.97 -12.45
N ARG A 132 -11.58 20.96 -11.58
CA ARG A 132 -11.01 21.03 -10.24
C ARG A 132 -9.54 20.58 -10.19
N MET A 133 -9.08 19.88 -11.22
CA MET A 133 -7.72 19.38 -11.40
C MET A 133 -7.22 19.71 -12.80
N ALA A 134 -5.90 19.83 -12.97
CA ALA A 134 -5.29 20.23 -14.24
C ALA A 134 -4.02 19.38 -14.53
N VAL A 135 -4.21 18.20 -15.09
CA VAL A 135 -3.15 17.30 -15.51
C VAL A 135 -3.32 16.85 -16.95
N ALA A 136 -2.24 16.73 -17.68
CA ALA A 136 -2.25 16.27 -19.08
C ALA A 136 -2.58 14.77 -19.19
N ASN A 137 -2.25 13.98 -18.15
CA ASN A 137 -2.43 12.53 -18.16
C ASN A 137 -2.80 12.03 -16.77
N PRO A 138 -4.11 11.80 -16.47
CA PRO A 138 -4.57 11.29 -15.17
C PRO A 138 -3.91 9.98 -14.75
N LYS A 139 -3.63 9.07 -15.69
CA LYS A 139 -2.97 7.80 -15.43
C LYS A 139 -1.55 7.99 -14.88
N ILE A 140 -0.77 8.87 -15.49
CA ILE A 140 0.60 9.15 -15.03
C ILE A 140 0.58 9.85 -13.67
N ALA A 141 -0.34 10.77 -13.46
CA ALA A 141 -0.53 11.42 -12.16
C ALA A 141 -0.88 10.39 -11.06
N ALA A 142 -1.81 9.47 -11.33
CA ALA A 142 -2.16 8.37 -10.43
C ALA A 142 -0.94 7.50 -10.08
N PHE A 143 -0.17 7.08 -11.09
CA PHE A 143 1.08 6.33 -10.88
C PHE A 143 2.05 7.09 -9.97
N SER A 144 2.29 8.37 -10.26
CA SER A 144 3.22 9.20 -9.48
C SER A 144 2.83 9.30 -8.02
N ILE A 145 1.53 9.46 -7.73
CA ILE A 145 1.00 9.54 -6.37
C ILE A 145 1.19 8.21 -5.63
N ILE A 146 0.86 7.09 -6.27
CA ILE A 146 0.97 5.76 -5.67
C ILE A 146 2.43 5.42 -5.39
N GLU A 147 3.31 5.53 -6.39
CA GLU A 147 4.73 5.19 -6.27
C GLU A 147 5.48 6.05 -5.24
N MET A 148 5.12 7.33 -5.14
CA MET A 148 5.67 8.23 -4.12
C MET A 148 5.39 7.68 -2.71
N ALA A 149 4.17 7.19 -2.45
CA ALA A 149 3.79 6.65 -1.15
C ALA A 149 4.39 5.25 -0.90
N GLU A 150 4.46 4.37 -1.92
CA GLU A 150 5.03 3.01 -1.83
C GLU A 150 6.53 3.02 -1.45
N GLY A 151 7.21 4.14 -1.60
CA GLY A 151 8.59 4.32 -1.15
C GLY A 151 8.74 4.46 0.37
N VAL A 152 7.73 4.94 1.07
CA VAL A 152 7.80 5.36 2.49
C VAL A 152 8.08 4.21 3.46
N PRO A 153 7.48 3.01 3.33
CA PRO A 153 7.75 1.91 4.26
C PRO A 153 9.23 1.51 4.37
N ARG A 154 10.05 1.86 3.37
CA ARG A 154 11.49 1.53 3.39
C ARG A 154 12.32 2.40 4.33
N TRP A 155 11.91 3.65 4.53
CA TRP A 155 12.71 4.62 5.27
C TRP A 155 12.02 5.18 6.52
N PHE A 156 10.70 5.14 6.59
CA PHE A 156 9.97 5.66 7.76
C PHE A 156 10.36 4.90 9.04
N ARG A 157 10.55 5.66 10.11
CA ARG A 157 10.82 5.13 11.46
C ARG A 157 9.88 5.80 12.45
N ALA A 158 9.16 4.99 13.20
CA ALA A 158 8.34 5.48 14.32
C ALA A 158 9.24 6.17 15.35
N GLY A 159 8.84 7.37 15.81
CA GLY A 159 9.64 8.17 16.74
C GLY A 159 10.75 9.00 16.07
N GLY A 160 10.83 9.03 14.74
CA GLY A 160 11.69 9.95 14.00
C GLY A 160 11.20 11.42 14.02
N ASP A 161 11.81 12.27 13.20
CA ASP A 161 11.57 13.72 13.17
C ASP A 161 10.14 14.10 12.77
N MET A 162 9.41 13.21 12.09
CA MET A 162 8.03 13.44 11.63
C MET A 162 7.10 12.36 12.14
N SER A 163 5.95 12.76 12.67
CA SER A 163 4.87 11.84 12.96
C SER A 163 4.19 11.34 11.68
N ILE A 164 3.51 10.19 11.76
CA ILE A 164 2.74 9.63 10.66
C ILE A 164 1.67 10.62 10.15
N ASN A 165 1.04 11.38 11.05
CA ASN A 165 0.02 12.36 10.68
C ASN A 165 0.59 13.55 9.91
N GLN A 166 1.76 14.06 10.31
CA GLN A 166 2.45 15.11 9.58
C GLN A 166 2.86 14.64 8.18
N LEU A 167 3.39 13.42 8.11
CA LEU A 167 3.81 12.84 6.84
C LEU A 167 2.60 12.58 5.91
N ALA A 168 1.52 12.02 6.43
CA ALA A 168 0.29 11.76 5.67
C ALA A 168 -0.28 13.07 5.11
N TYR A 169 -0.37 14.11 5.92
CA TYR A 169 -0.78 15.44 5.47
C TYR A 169 0.07 15.94 4.30
N LEU A 170 1.41 15.87 4.41
CA LEU A 170 2.30 16.31 3.34
C LEU A 170 2.10 15.51 2.04
N TYR A 171 1.88 14.21 2.15
CA TYR A 171 1.62 13.36 0.98
C TYR A 171 0.27 13.65 0.34
N GLY A 172 -0.76 13.99 1.13
CA GLY A 172 -2.02 14.53 0.62
C GLY A 172 -1.81 15.81 -0.19
N GLU A 173 -1.01 16.76 0.36
CA GLU A 173 -0.66 18.00 -0.32
C GLU A 173 0.15 17.76 -1.62
N PHE A 174 1.09 16.81 -1.61
CA PHE A 174 1.84 16.45 -2.82
C PHE A 174 0.94 15.82 -3.87
N ALA A 175 0.00 14.95 -3.48
CA ALA A 175 -0.98 14.37 -4.39
C ALA A 175 -1.82 15.44 -5.08
N LEU A 176 -2.29 16.45 -4.34
CA LEU A 176 -3.05 17.57 -4.90
C LEU A 176 -2.20 18.39 -5.89
N ARG A 177 -0.92 18.65 -5.59
CA ARG A 177 -0.03 19.37 -6.51
C ARG A 177 0.26 18.57 -7.77
N ILE A 178 0.47 17.26 -7.66
CA ILE A 178 0.63 16.36 -8.82
C ILE A 178 -0.64 16.39 -9.68
N ALA A 179 -1.82 16.45 -9.06
CA ALA A 179 -3.11 16.57 -9.75
C ALA A 179 -3.40 18.00 -10.29
N GLY A 180 -2.48 18.95 -10.11
CA GLY A 180 -2.62 20.32 -10.62
C GLY A 180 -3.62 21.18 -9.84
N VAL A 181 -3.79 20.90 -8.55
CA VAL A 181 -4.57 21.75 -7.64
C VAL A 181 -3.65 22.81 -7.04
N TYR A 182 -3.83 24.09 -7.42
CA TYR A 182 -2.91 25.18 -7.07
C TYR A 182 -3.26 25.96 -5.79
N ASN A 183 -4.54 25.90 -5.36
CA ASN A 183 -4.97 26.56 -4.12
C ASN A 183 -5.00 25.56 -2.95
N VAL A 184 -3.83 25.15 -2.53
CA VAL A 184 -3.66 24.22 -1.40
C VAL A 184 -3.54 25.02 -0.11
N SER A 185 -4.34 24.68 0.90
CA SER A 185 -4.35 25.37 2.20
C SER A 185 -2.99 25.29 2.90
N ALA A 186 -2.62 26.36 3.65
CA ALA A 186 -1.41 26.31 4.46
C ALA A 186 -1.47 25.16 5.50
N PRO A 187 -0.34 24.56 5.86
CA PRO A 187 -0.30 23.51 6.87
C PRO A 187 -0.84 24.03 8.22
N PRO A 188 -1.53 23.18 9.01
CA PRO A 188 -1.92 23.56 10.36
C PRO A 188 -0.68 23.94 11.17
N ALA A 189 -0.78 25.04 11.92
CA ALA A 189 0.29 25.46 12.84
C ALA A 189 0.61 24.32 13.82
N LYS A 190 1.92 24.21 14.18
CA LYS A 190 2.42 23.17 15.11
C LYS A 190 1.76 23.25 16.47
#